data_065c45b2d1eb11f50479afc216b38938
#
_entry.id   065c45b2d1eb11f50479afc216b38938
#
_cell.length_a   1.000
_cell.length_b   1.000
_cell.length_c   1.000
_cell.angle_alpha   90.00
_cell.angle_beta   90.00
_cell.angle_gamma   90.00
#
_symmetry.space_group_name_H-M   'P 1'
#
loop_
_entity.id
_entity.type
_entity.pdbx_description
1 polymer ?
#
loop_
_entity_poly.entity_id
_entity_poly.type
_entity_poly.pdbx_seq_one_letter_code
_entity_poly.pdbx_strand_id
1 'polypeptide(L)'
;VPIPISALNEEQLEIRNIVELTDIEKLAPNLSIQASSVNSGVLEVYMRGIGQANWAIPHDPKIGLYTDGVYAARPQGGLVDLYDLQRVEVLRGPQGTLFGKNTTAGLINIITNQPTQETEGKIRLGAGSDSHQLIEGMFNTPLSDSLAFRFSFLTKETDGYIINSITGNDRGNEDTTSFRAQLKYDTDAYSANLAFSRFDQDERSALGSCRFTGPENGALSGGLGAVANIFGIYDALKANCRSTTKDVSLDTSPNENNTAEKDSITLTQIFETEVGTIESISNYSELDAFNGTWGWVMGNGPGVNFLEIHDDTMTHEQWSQELRLSGSTEN
;
A
#
# COMPACT_ATOMS: atom_id res chain seq x y z
N VAL A 1 18.73 -21.32 -10.38
CA VAL A 1 18.37 -20.34 -11.44
C VAL A 1 18.64 -18.97 -10.86
N PRO A 2 19.47 -18.11 -11.51
CA PRO A 2 19.68 -16.76 -11.01
C PRO A 2 18.37 -15.98 -11.04
N ILE A 3 17.92 -15.54 -9.88
CA ILE A 3 16.71 -14.71 -9.73
C ILE A 3 17.16 -13.26 -9.83
N PRO A 4 16.56 -12.44 -10.72
CA PRO A 4 16.87 -11.02 -10.78
C PRO A 4 16.28 -10.31 -9.55
N ILE A 5 17.16 -9.92 -8.63
CA ILE A 5 16.81 -9.19 -7.42
C ILE A 5 17.30 -7.75 -7.57
N SER A 6 16.46 -6.78 -7.23
CA SER A 6 16.85 -5.40 -6.97
C SER A 6 16.69 -5.18 -5.47
N ALA A 7 17.79 -4.90 -4.78
CA ALA A 7 17.78 -4.57 -3.36
C ALA A 7 18.19 -3.10 -3.19
N LEU A 8 17.45 -2.37 -2.40
CA LEU A 8 17.65 -0.96 -2.08
C LEU A 8 17.87 -0.86 -0.58
N ASN A 9 19.05 -0.47 -0.16
CA ASN A 9 19.37 -0.27 1.25
C ASN A 9 18.90 1.12 1.73
N GLU A 10 18.95 1.35 3.04
CA GLU A 10 18.52 2.60 3.69
C GLU A 10 19.17 3.84 3.04
N GLU A 11 20.48 3.83 2.83
CA GLU A 11 21.20 4.94 2.20
C GLU A 11 20.69 5.26 0.78
N GLN A 12 20.39 4.23 -0.01
CA GLN A 12 19.84 4.39 -1.36
C GLN A 12 18.41 4.93 -1.36
N LEU A 13 17.60 4.52 -0.38
CA LEU A 13 16.24 5.03 -0.20
C LEU A 13 16.29 6.52 0.19
N GLU A 14 17.15 6.90 1.14
CA GLU A 14 17.30 8.28 1.59
C GLU A 14 17.85 9.23 0.52
N ILE A 15 18.97 8.86 -0.14
CA ILE A 15 19.58 9.69 -1.19
C ILE A 15 18.62 9.96 -2.33
N ARG A 16 17.72 9.03 -2.62
CA ARG A 16 16.73 9.15 -3.70
C ARG A 16 15.39 9.70 -3.25
N ASN A 17 15.28 10.04 -1.96
CA ASN A 17 14.04 10.50 -1.32
C ASN A 17 12.86 9.55 -1.62
N ILE A 18 13.09 8.24 -1.43
CA ILE A 18 12.08 7.22 -1.53
C ILE A 18 11.35 7.15 -0.20
N VAL A 19 10.10 7.57 -0.18
CA VAL A 19 9.27 7.65 1.03
C VAL A 19 8.07 6.75 0.95
N GLU A 20 7.69 6.34 -0.27
CA GLU A 20 6.53 5.50 -0.52
C GLU A 20 6.90 4.29 -1.37
N LEU A 21 6.09 3.24 -1.26
CA LEU A 21 6.27 2.03 -2.06
C LEU A 21 6.13 2.31 -3.57
N THR A 22 5.32 3.29 -3.94
CA THR A 22 5.14 3.76 -5.32
C THR A 22 6.43 4.32 -5.93
N ASP A 23 7.32 4.91 -5.12
CA ASP A 23 8.60 5.43 -5.60
C ASP A 23 9.57 4.35 -6.07
N ILE A 24 9.42 3.12 -5.57
CA ILE A 24 10.29 1.99 -5.94
C ILE A 24 10.14 1.62 -7.42
N GLU A 25 9.00 1.93 -8.03
CA GLU A 25 8.79 1.75 -9.48
C GLU A 25 9.94 2.35 -10.30
N LYS A 26 10.43 3.51 -9.90
CA LYS A 26 11.51 4.25 -10.59
C LYS A 26 12.85 3.51 -10.56
N LEU A 27 13.01 2.53 -9.68
CA LEU A 27 14.28 1.85 -9.39
C LEU A 27 14.31 0.39 -9.83
N ALA A 28 13.17 -0.23 -10.05
CA ALA A 28 13.06 -1.62 -10.48
C ALA A 28 12.50 -1.72 -11.91
N PRO A 29 13.30 -2.15 -12.90
CA PRO A 29 12.81 -2.29 -14.28
C PRO A 29 11.61 -3.23 -14.38
N ASN A 30 10.61 -2.85 -15.19
CA ASN A 30 9.37 -3.61 -15.42
C ASN A 30 8.52 -3.85 -14.15
N LEU A 31 8.64 -2.99 -13.17
CA LEU A 31 7.76 -2.86 -12.02
C LEU A 31 6.89 -1.62 -12.23
N SER A 32 5.59 -1.72 -12.00
CA SER A 32 4.67 -0.59 -11.87
C SER A 32 3.91 -0.73 -10.58
N ILE A 33 3.93 0.30 -9.77
CA ILE A 33 3.24 0.37 -8.48
C ILE A 33 2.44 1.67 -8.45
N GLN A 34 1.16 1.54 -8.22
CA GLN A 34 0.29 2.72 -8.15
C GLN A 34 -0.80 2.51 -7.10
N ALA A 35 -1.28 3.60 -6.53
CA ALA A 35 -2.53 3.59 -5.80
C ALA A 35 -3.69 3.36 -6.78
N SER A 36 -4.70 2.62 -6.39
CA SER A 36 -5.90 2.47 -7.22
C SER A 36 -6.57 3.82 -7.41
N SER A 37 -7.02 4.09 -8.64
CA SER A 37 -7.68 5.36 -8.97
C SER A 37 -9.05 5.53 -8.29
N VAL A 38 -9.62 4.45 -7.79
CA VAL A 38 -10.93 4.44 -7.13
C VAL A 38 -10.83 4.24 -5.61
N ASN A 39 -9.66 3.81 -5.12
CA ASN A 39 -9.43 3.57 -3.70
C ASN A 39 -7.96 3.84 -3.36
N SER A 40 -7.68 4.97 -2.70
CA SER A 40 -6.33 5.40 -2.32
C SER A 40 -5.62 4.40 -1.40
N GLY A 41 -6.36 3.67 -0.58
CA GLY A 41 -5.81 2.66 0.34
C GLY A 41 -5.41 1.34 -0.31
N VAL A 42 -5.59 1.17 -1.63
CA VAL A 42 -5.31 -0.08 -2.34
C VAL A 42 -4.11 0.05 -3.26
N LEU A 43 -3.20 -0.89 -3.09
CA LEU A 43 -2.01 -0.99 -3.94
C LEU A 43 -2.27 -1.86 -5.17
N GLU A 44 -2.03 -1.32 -6.35
CA GLU A 44 -2.00 -2.05 -7.61
C GLU A 44 -0.55 -2.24 -8.06
N VAL A 45 -0.12 -3.51 -8.11
CA VAL A 45 1.26 -3.85 -8.49
C VAL A 45 1.27 -4.68 -9.76
N TYR A 46 2.10 -4.27 -10.71
CA TYR A 46 2.37 -5.00 -11.95
C TYR A 46 3.85 -5.26 -12.10
N MET A 47 4.21 -6.48 -12.42
CA MET A 47 5.60 -6.90 -12.66
C MET A 47 5.69 -7.66 -13.98
N ARG A 48 6.50 -7.16 -14.93
CA ARG A 48 6.63 -7.72 -16.28
C ARG A 48 5.28 -7.88 -17.00
N GLY A 49 4.34 -6.96 -16.78
CA GLY A 49 3.00 -7.00 -17.36
C GLY A 49 2.01 -7.94 -16.67
N ILE A 50 2.44 -8.66 -15.62
CA ILE A 50 1.57 -9.50 -14.79
C ILE A 50 1.25 -8.75 -13.52
N GLY A 51 -0.03 -8.54 -13.23
CA GLY A 51 -0.49 -7.81 -12.05
C GLY A 51 -1.99 -7.99 -11.87
N GLN A 52 -2.56 -7.18 -11.03
CA GLN A 52 -3.99 -7.22 -10.73
C GLN A 52 -4.49 -5.80 -10.44
N ALA A 53 -5.44 -5.34 -11.25
CA ALA A 53 -6.18 -4.10 -11.01
C ALA A 53 -7.46 -4.34 -10.17
N ASN A 54 -7.89 -5.59 -10.05
CA ASN A 54 -9.10 -5.92 -9.31
C ASN A 54 -8.74 -6.24 -7.85
N TRP A 55 -9.06 -5.31 -6.99
CA TRP A 55 -8.86 -5.34 -5.54
C TRP A 55 -10.01 -6.06 -4.78
N ALA A 56 -11.03 -6.56 -5.49
CA ALA A 56 -12.16 -7.24 -4.87
C ALA A 56 -11.70 -8.40 -3.97
N ILE A 57 -12.29 -8.48 -2.81
CA ILE A 57 -11.94 -9.38 -1.70
C ILE A 57 -11.67 -10.84 -2.11
N PRO A 58 -12.42 -11.46 -3.07
CA PRO A 58 -12.17 -12.86 -3.44
C PRO A 58 -10.92 -13.09 -4.30
N HIS A 59 -10.23 -12.04 -4.73
CA HIS A 59 -9.09 -12.20 -5.62
C HIS A 59 -7.76 -12.18 -4.85
N ASP A 60 -7.01 -13.26 -4.97
CA ASP A 60 -5.64 -13.32 -4.46
C ASP A 60 -4.68 -12.53 -5.36
N PRO A 61 -3.75 -11.74 -4.80
CA PRO A 61 -2.75 -11.00 -5.57
C PRO A 61 -1.81 -11.94 -6.32
N LYS A 62 -1.22 -11.48 -7.43
CA LYS A 62 -0.23 -12.23 -8.22
C LYS A 62 1.20 -11.90 -7.86
N ILE A 63 1.38 -10.82 -7.10
CA ILE A 63 2.66 -10.35 -6.59
C ILE A 63 2.55 -10.33 -5.08
N GLY A 64 3.48 -11.03 -4.41
CA GLY A 64 3.52 -11.09 -2.96
C GLY A 64 4.07 -9.79 -2.38
N LEU A 65 3.43 -9.29 -1.33
CA LEU A 65 3.97 -8.23 -0.49
C LEU A 65 4.30 -8.83 0.88
N TYR A 66 5.52 -8.63 1.33
CA TYR A 66 6.03 -9.14 2.59
C TYR A 66 6.63 -8.02 3.42
N THR A 67 6.45 -8.08 4.73
CA THR A 67 7.15 -7.23 5.70
C THR A 67 7.74 -8.14 6.77
N ASP A 68 9.06 -8.12 6.92
CA ASP A 68 9.82 -8.97 7.87
C ASP A 68 9.44 -10.46 7.78
N GLY A 69 9.26 -10.97 6.55
CA GLY A 69 8.88 -12.35 6.28
C GLY A 69 7.37 -12.63 6.40
N VAL A 70 6.56 -11.70 6.87
CA VAL A 70 5.11 -11.86 6.98
C VAL A 70 4.43 -11.46 5.67
N TYR A 71 3.64 -12.37 5.12
CA TYR A 71 2.85 -12.14 3.91
C TYR A 71 1.64 -11.25 4.18
N ALA A 72 1.47 -10.17 3.41
CA ALA A 72 0.25 -9.37 3.41
C ALA A 72 -0.81 -10.00 2.50
N ALA A 73 -1.85 -10.59 3.07
CA ALA A 73 -2.88 -11.31 2.32
C ALA A 73 -3.82 -10.38 1.53
N ARG A 74 -3.87 -9.10 1.89
CA ARG A 74 -4.77 -8.11 1.28
C ARG A 74 -3.98 -6.89 0.79
N PRO A 75 -4.33 -6.34 -0.38
CA PRO A 75 -3.70 -5.13 -0.91
C PRO A 75 -4.16 -3.85 -0.21
N GLN A 76 -5.28 -3.90 0.52
CA GLN A 76 -5.76 -2.82 1.37
C GLN A 76 -4.80 -2.62 2.55
N GLY A 77 -4.50 -1.36 2.88
CA GLY A 77 -3.45 -1.06 3.86
C GLY A 77 -2.05 -1.52 3.40
N GLY A 78 -1.88 -1.78 2.11
CA GLY A 78 -0.61 -2.19 1.50
C GLY A 78 0.22 -1.01 0.98
N LEU A 79 -0.33 0.20 0.95
CA LEU A 79 0.44 1.43 0.78
C LEU A 79 1.23 1.67 2.06
N VAL A 80 2.28 0.90 2.22
CA VAL A 80 3.16 1.01 3.38
C VAL A 80 4.10 2.18 3.13
N ASP A 81 4.01 3.21 3.98
CA ASP A 81 5.03 4.23 4.03
C ASP A 81 6.37 3.60 4.44
N LEU A 82 7.39 3.95 3.69
CA LEU A 82 8.72 3.38 3.84
C LEU A 82 9.51 4.15 4.89
N TYR A 83 9.23 3.91 6.16
CA TYR A 83 9.93 4.53 7.28
C TYR A 83 10.72 3.50 8.10
N ASP A 84 11.89 3.90 8.56
CA ASP A 84 12.78 3.10 9.41
C ASP A 84 13.04 1.69 8.81
N LEU A 85 13.49 1.67 7.55
CA LEU A 85 13.76 0.44 6.81
C LEU A 85 15.24 0.12 6.73
N GLN A 86 15.57 -1.14 6.84
CA GLN A 86 16.90 -1.65 6.49
C GLN A 86 17.08 -1.73 4.98
N ARG A 87 16.09 -2.27 4.27
CA ARG A 87 16.09 -2.41 2.81
C ARG A 87 14.73 -2.82 2.26
N VAL A 88 14.59 -2.62 0.95
CA VAL A 88 13.50 -3.18 0.15
C VAL A 88 14.07 -4.07 -0.95
N GLU A 89 13.52 -5.26 -1.11
CA GLU A 89 13.92 -6.24 -2.11
C GLU A 89 12.78 -6.47 -3.10
N VAL A 90 13.09 -6.37 -4.40
CA VAL A 90 12.16 -6.67 -5.48
C VAL A 90 12.65 -7.90 -6.22
N LEU A 91 11.94 -9.02 -6.05
CA LEU A 91 12.24 -10.30 -6.67
C LEU A 91 11.33 -10.51 -7.87
N ARG A 92 11.89 -10.55 -9.08
CA ARG A 92 11.14 -10.58 -10.33
C ARG A 92 11.10 -11.98 -10.93
N GLY A 93 9.90 -12.48 -11.14
CA GLY A 93 9.61 -13.83 -11.64
C GLY A 93 9.05 -14.74 -10.56
N PRO A 94 8.60 -15.97 -10.90
CA PRO A 94 7.94 -16.87 -9.97
C PRO A 94 8.81 -17.20 -8.75
N GLN A 95 8.25 -17.03 -7.55
CA GLN A 95 8.93 -17.28 -6.27
C GLN A 95 8.20 -18.33 -5.41
N GLY A 96 7.29 -19.10 -5.99
CA GLY A 96 6.42 -20.02 -5.27
C GLY A 96 7.12 -21.09 -4.45
N THR A 97 8.37 -21.44 -4.79
CA THR A 97 9.14 -22.46 -4.05
C THR A 97 9.70 -21.95 -2.72
N LEU A 98 9.95 -20.65 -2.59
CA LEU A 98 10.53 -20.05 -1.38
C LEU A 98 9.50 -19.26 -0.58
N PHE A 99 8.57 -18.59 -1.27
CA PHE A 99 7.61 -17.67 -0.67
C PHE A 99 6.15 -18.16 -0.75
N GLY A 100 5.91 -19.33 -1.34
CA GLY A 100 4.60 -19.94 -1.40
C GLY A 100 3.66 -19.29 -2.43
N LYS A 101 2.35 -19.30 -2.13
CA LYS A 101 1.29 -18.84 -3.04
C LYS A 101 1.39 -17.33 -3.33
N ASN A 102 0.71 -16.90 -4.39
CA ASN A 102 0.53 -15.48 -4.74
C ASN A 102 1.82 -14.74 -5.14
N THR A 103 2.86 -15.47 -5.55
CA THR A 103 4.15 -14.95 -6.00
C THR A 103 4.47 -15.36 -7.43
N THR A 104 3.44 -15.45 -8.28
CA THR A 104 3.55 -15.93 -9.67
C THR A 104 4.35 -14.96 -10.55
N ALA A 105 4.21 -13.67 -10.36
CA ALA A 105 4.94 -12.64 -11.10
C ALA A 105 6.22 -12.19 -10.38
N GLY A 106 6.24 -12.33 -9.05
CA GLY A 106 7.33 -11.90 -8.19
C GLY A 106 6.83 -11.50 -6.81
N LEU A 107 7.69 -10.81 -6.06
CA LEU A 107 7.32 -10.25 -4.77
C LEU A 107 8.12 -8.99 -4.45
N ILE A 108 7.60 -8.22 -3.52
CA ILE A 108 8.27 -7.11 -2.83
C ILE A 108 8.42 -7.51 -1.37
N ASN A 109 9.64 -7.45 -0.86
CA ASN A 109 9.96 -7.79 0.52
C ASN A 109 10.54 -6.55 1.21
N ILE A 110 9.85 -6.07 2.22
CA ILE A 110 10.21 -4.91 3.03
C ILE A 110 10.85 -5.45 4.30
N ILE A 111 12.06 -5.00 4.61
CA ILE A 111 12.79 -5.40 5.80
C ILE A 111 13.02 -4.15 6.65
N THR A 112 12.49 -4.18 7.87
CA THR A 112 12.56 -3.07 8.81
C THR A 112 13.87 -3.11 9.60
N ASN A 113 14.29 -1.95 10.11
CA ASN A 113 15.39 -1.89 11.07
C ASN A 113 14.97 -2.58 12.38
N GLN A 114 15.87 -3.36 12.93
CA GLN A 114 15.67 -4.02 14.22
C GLN A 114 16.34 -3.27 15.36
N PRO A 115 15.92 -3.48 16.63
CA PRO A 115 16.61 -2.94 17.79
C PRO A 115 18.10 -3.37 17.82
N THR A 116 18.96 -2.42 18.19
CA THR A 116 20.41 -2.60 18.31
C THR A 116 20.90 -2.25 19.71
N GLN A 117 22.14 -2.61 20.04
CA GLN A 117 22.78 -2.27 21.33
C GLN A 117 23.38 -0.85 21.32
N GLU A 118 23.02 0.00 20.37
CA GLU A 118 23.46 1.38 20.30
C GLU A 118 22.28 2.32 20.59
N THR A 119 22.52 3.40 21.34
CA THR A 119 21.50 4.44 21.51
C THR A 119 21.56 5.40 20.34
N GLU A 120 20.49 5.47 19.59
CA GLU A 120 20.37 6.32 18.42
C GLU A 120 18.96 6.92 18.32
N GLY A 121 18.86 8.04 17.63
CA GLY A 121 17.58 8.67 17.35
C GLY A 121 17.67 9.53 16.11
N LYS A 122 16.57 9.56 15.36
CA LYS A 122 16.44 10.32 14.12
C LYS A 122 15.07 10.96 14.08
N ILE A 123 14.98 12.17 13.58
CA ILE A 123 13.74 12.84 13.26
C ILE A 123 13.87 13.50 11.88
N ARG A 124 12.84 13.34 11.06
CA ARG A 124 12.72 13.99 9.76
C ARG A 124 11.44 14.80 9.74
N LEU A 125 11.55 16.05 9.29
CA LEU A 125 10.42 16.96 9.13
C LEU A 125 10.33 17.36 7.66
N GLY A 126 9.15 17.26 7.08
CA GLY A 126 8.87 17.69 5.72
C GLY A 126 7.73 18.70 5.71
N ALA A 127 7.81 19.67 4.80
CA ALA A 127 6.74 20.59 4.50
C ALA A 127 6.72 20.89 3.00
N GLY A 128 5.55 21.06 2.41
CA GLY A 128 5.40 21.26 0.97
C GLY A 128 4.17 22.09 0.61
N SER A 129 3.84 22.07 -0.69
CA SER A 129 2.59 22.61 -1.21
C SER A 129 1.39 21.82 -0.70
N ASP A 130 0.20 22.39 -0.87
CA ASP A 130 -1.06 21.77 -0.46
C ASP A 130 -1.05 21.33 1.02
N SER A 131 -0.51 22.20 1.89
CA SER A 131 -0.35 21.98 3.34
C SER A 131 0.41 20.71 3.70
N HIS A 132 1.22 20.15 2.77
CA HIS A 132 1.94 18.91 3.02
C HIS A 132 2.81 19.01 4.27
N GLN A 133 2.63 18.08 5.18
CA GLN A 133 3.38 17.89 6.41
C GLN A 133 3.81 16.44 6.53
N LEU A 134 5.07 16.25 6.89
CA LEU A 134 5.63 14.93 7.19
C LEU A 134 6.40 15.02 8.50
N ILE A 135 6.13 14.15 9.41
CA ILE A 135 6.91 13.94 10.63
C ILE A 135 7.24 12.46 10.73
N GLU A 136 8.51 12.14 10.69
CA GLU A 136 9.02 10.80 10.85
C GLU A 136 10.07 10.78 11.94
N GLY A 137 10.07 9.75 12.77
CA GLY A 137 11.09 9.63 13.81
C GLY A 137 11.33 8.19 14.21
N MET A 138 12.54 7.97 14.74
CA MET A 138 12.90 6.72 15.38
C MET A 138 13.76 6.98 16.62
N PHE A 139 13.67 6.08 17.57
CA PHE A 139 14.49 6.03 18.77
C PHE A 139 14.83 4.58 19.09
N ASN A 140 16.10 4.29 19.32
CA ASN A 140 16.63 3.00 19.68
C ASN A 140 17.45 3.11 20.97
N THR A 141 17.30 2.15 21.88
CA THR A 141 18.08 2.12 23.10
C THR A 141 18.27 0.70 23.61
N PRO A 142 19.49 0.34 24.05
CA PRO A 142 19.68 -0.89 24.82
C PRO A 142 19.01 -0.74 26.21
N LEU A 143 18.35 -1.79 26.65
CA LEU A 143 17.78 -1.91 28.01
C LEU A 143 18.68 -2.76 28.92
N SER A 144 19.45 -3.69 28.33
CA SER A 144 20.51 -4.47 28.96
C SER A 144 21.47 -4.97 27.88
N ASP A 145 22.52 -5.71 28.28
CA ASP A 145 23.51 -6.28 27.34
C ASP A 145 22.89 -7.21 26.28
N SER A 146 21.70 -7.75 26.55
CA SER A 146 21.00 -8.68 25.65
C SER A 146 19.60 -8.22 25.24
N LEU A 147 19.14 -7.06 25.70
CA LEU A 147 17.80 -6.57 25.42
C LEU A 147 17.86 -5.15 24.87
N ALA A 148 17.23 -4.90 23.74
CA ALA A 148 17.13 -3.59 23.12
C ALA A 148 15.70 -3.26 22.70
N PHE A 149 15.37 -1.98 22.71
CA PHE A 149 14.07 -1.45 22.30
C PHE A 149 14.23 -0.47 21.16
N ARG A 150 13.34 -0.54 20.17
CA ARG A 150 13.25 0.42 19.08
C ARG A 150 11.81 0.86 18.90
N PHE A 151 11.61 2.16 18.74
CA PHE A 151 10.33 2.76 18.40
C PHE A 151 10.50 3.63 17.17
N SER A 152 9.60 3.50 16.21
CA SER A 152 9.57 4.33 15.01
C SER A 152 8.14 4.74 14.71
N PHE A 153 7.99 5.92 14.12
CA PHE A 153 6.70 6.47 13.76
C PHE A 153 6.79 7.36 12.53
N LEU A 154 5.66 7.49 11.85
CA LEU A 154 5.45 8.41 10.73
C LEU A 154 4.05 8.98 10.83
N THR A 155 3.90 10.28 10.56
CA THR A 155 2.63 10.90 10.23
C THR A 155 2.81 11.77 8.99
N LYS A 156 1.87 11.67 8.06
CA LYS A 156 1.87 12.39 6.79
C LYS A 156 0.47 12.93 6.55
N GLU A 157 0.39 14.22 6.26
CA GLU A 157 -0.85 14.92 5.95
C GLU A 157 -0.63 15.81 4.73
N THR A 158 -1.58 15.82 3.80
CA THR A 158 -1.58 16.69 2.61
C THR A 158 -3.01 17.01 2.25
N ASP A 159 -3.32 18.28 2.00
CA ASP A 159 -4.62 18.69 1.48
C ASP A 159 -4.84 18.11 0.09
N GLY A 160 -6.10 17.80 -0.24
CA GLY A 160 -6.46 17.34 -1.57
C GLY A 160 -6.29 18.44 -2.63
N TYR A 161 -5.92 18.05 -3.82
CA TYR A 161 -5.69 18.94 -4.96
C TYR A 161 -6.85 18.99 -5.96
N ILE A 162 -7.88 18.17 -5.76
CA ILE A 162 -9.10 18.11 -6.58
C ILE A 162 -10.26 18.56 -5.70
N ILE A 163 -11.07 19.51 -6.17
CA ILE A 163 -12.26 19.96 -5.44
C ILE A 163 -13.49 19.24 -6.00
N ASN A 164 -14.25 18.56 -5.15
CA ASN A 164 -15.56 18.06 -5.51
C ASN A 164 -16.54 19.25 -5.58
N SER A 165 -17.00 19.58 -6.78
CA SER A 165 -17.88 20.76 -7.00
C SER A 165 -19.29 20.62 -6.39
N ILE A 166 -19.67 19.43 -5.95
CA ILE A 166 -20.98 19.15 -5.35
C ILE A 166 -20.93 19.26 -3.83
N THR A 167 -19.95 18.58 -3.21
CA THR A 167 -19.80 18.57 -1.75
C THR A 167 -18.92 19.70 -1.23
N GLY A 168 -18.04 20.22 -2.06
CA GLY A 168 -17.04 21.23 -1.69
C GLY A 168 -15.80 20.63 -1.01
N ASN A 169 -15.75 19.30 -0.82
CA ASN A 169 -14.62 18.63 -0.22
C ASN A 169 -13.46 18.52 -1.22
N ASP A 170 -12.26 18.58 -0.71
CA ASP A 170 -11.04 18.22 -1.45
C ASP A 170 -10.90 16.71 -1.59
N ARG A 171 -10.22 16.27 -2.63
CA ARG A 171 -9.91 14.86 -2.93
C ARG A 171 -8.44 14.71 -3.33
N GLY A 172 -7.92 13.50 -3.16
CA GLY A 172 -6.51 13.24 -3.34
C GLY A 172 -5.68 13.80 -2.18
N ASN A 173 -6.30 13.92 -1.01
CA ASN A 173 -5.60 14.19 0.23
C ASN A 173 -4.85 12.95 0.70
N GLU A 174 -3.86 13.16 1.53
CA GLU A 174 -3.16 12.11 2.28
C GLU A 174 -3.37 12.38 3.77
N ASP A 175 -3.69 11.35 4.52
CA ASP A 175 -3.75 11.38 5.98
C ASP A 175 -3.41 9.98 6.47
N THR A 176 -2.16 9.81 6.87
CA THR A 176 -1.62 8.53 7.30
C THR A 176 -0.81 8.68 8.57
N THR A 177 -1.07 7.79 9.51
CA THR A 177 -0.27 7.65 10.73
C THR A 177 0.15 6.20 10.90
N SER A 178 1.43 5.99 11.16
CA SER A 178 1.99 4.66 11.40
C SER A 178 2.96 4.69 12.56
N PHE A 179 3.01 3.60 13.33
CA PHE A 179 4.08 3.40 14.30
C PHE A 179 4.44 1.93 14.46
N ARG A 180 5.66 1.70 14.92
CA ARG A 180 6.20 0.37 15.24
C ARG A 180 6.98 0.42 16.53
N ALA A 181 6.71 -0.52 17.43
CA ALA A 181 7.47 -0.74 18.65
C ALA A 181 8.06 -2.15 18.61
N GLN A 182 9.35 -2.27 18.86
CA GLN A 182 10.07 -3.55 18.80
C GLN A 182 10.88 -3.77 20.07
N LEU A 183 10.90 -5.01 20.53
CA LEU A 183 11.72 -5.47 21.64
C LEU A 183 12.52 -6.69 21.20
N LYS A 184 13.83 -6.55 21.13
CA LYS A 184 14.74 -7.61 20.72
C LYS A 184 15.55 -8.11 21.89
N TYR A 185 15.49 -9.42 22.13
CA TYR A 185 16.36 -10.15 23.01
C TYR A 185 17.37 -10.96 22.16
N ASP A 186 18.65 -10.86 22.47
CA ASP A 186 19.72 -11.43 21.65
C ASP A 186 20.82 -12.02 22.51
N THR A 187 21.16 -13.28 22.24
CA THR A 187 22.28 -14.03 22.83
C THR A 187 22.97 -14.88 21.76
N ASP A 188 24.08 -15.49 22.06
CA ASP A 188 24.84 -16.32 21.11
C ASP A 188 24.04 -17.49 20.53
N ALA A 189 23.09 -18.06 21.29
CA ALA A 189 22.34 -19.24 20.88
C ALA A 189 20.87 -18.96 20.53
N TYR A 190 20.35 -17.80 20.92
CA TYR A 190 18.94 -17.47 20.74
C TYR A 190 18.73 -15.98 20.56
N SER A 191 17.93 -15.65 19.56
CA SER A 191 17.44 -14.29 19.31
C SER A 191 15.92 -14.29 19.19
N ALA A 192 15.26 -13.28 19.73
CA ALA A 192 13.84 -13.07 19.59
C ALA A 192 13.54 -11.59 19.38
N ASN A 193 12.71 -11.27 18.38
CA ASN A 193 12.21 -9.92 18.14
C ASN A 193 10.68 -9.93 18.19
N LEU A 194 10.11 -9.22 19.15
CA LEU A 194 8.68 -8.97 19.25
C LEU A 194 8.40 -7.57 18.70
N ALA A 195 7.61 -7.50 17.64
CA ALA A 195 7.22 -6.26 16.97
C ALA A 195 5.70 -6.07 17.07
N PHE A 196 5.27 -4.89 17.46
CA PHE A 196 3.90 -4.41 17.30
C PHE A 196 3.90 -3.25 16.33
N SER A 197 2.98 -3.24 15.39
CA SER A 197 2.79 -2.11 14.45
C SER A 197 1.32 -1.77 14.31
N ARG A 198 1.05 -0.47 14.17
CA ARG A 198 -0.24 0.07 13.80
C ARG A 198 -0.09 0.99 12.60
N PHE A 199 -1.04 0.89 11.69
CA PHE A 199 -1.22 1.74 10.53
C PHE A 199 -2.65 2.26 10.54
N ASP A 200 -2.82 3.56 10.31
CA ASP A 200 -4.10 4.25 10.24
C ASP A 200 -4.09 5.20 9.04
N GLN A 201 -5.14 5.15 8.22
CA GLN A 201 -5.29 5.95 7.01
C GLN A 201 -6.73 6.44 6.88
N ASP A 202 -6.91 7.75 6.60
CA ASP A 202 -8.21 8.37 6.26
C ASP A 202 -8.06 9.31 5.07
N GLU A 203 -8.32 8.83 3.89
CA GLU A 203 -8.06 9.54 2.64
C GLU A 203 -9.27 9.55 1.72
N ARG A 204 -9.32 10.53 0.84
CA ARG A 204 -10.29 10.61 -0.25
C ARG A 204 -9.59 10.41 -1.58
N SER A 205 -9.98 9.36 -2.30
CA SER A 205 -9.38 9.03 -3.59
C SER A 205 -9.42 10.20 -4.56
N ALA A 206 -8.30 10.43 -5.23
CA ALA A 206 -8.21 11.31 -6.38
C ALA A 206 -8.94 10.67 -7.56
N LEU A 207 -10.26 10.74 -7.60
CA LEU A 207 -11.01 10.28 -8.76
C LEU A 207 -10.51 11.00 -10.00
N GLY A 208 -10.19 10.25 -11.05
CA GLY A 208 -9.65 10.79 -12.27
C GLY A 208 -10.56 11.87 -12.87
N SER A 209 -9.97 12.96 -13.37
CA SER A 209 -10.72 13.96 -14.11
C SER A 209 -11.32 13.34 -15.37
N CYS A 210 -12.60 13.60 -15.62
CA CYS A 210 -13.23 13.14 -16.83
C CYS A 210 -12.62 13.84 -18.05
N ARG A 211 -11.96 13.09 -18.92
CA ARG A 211 -11.46 13.59 -20.20
C ARG A 211 -12.23 12.97 -21.35
N PHE A 212 -13.14 13.72 -21.91
CA PHE A 212 -13.88 13.28 -23.08
C PHE A 212 -13.00 13.46 -24.34
N THR A 213 -12.46 12.35 -24.86
CA THR A 213 -11.57 12.33 -26.03
C THR A 213 -12.22 11.73 -27.28
N GLY A 214 -13.53 11.44 -27.24
CA GLY A 214 -14.24 10.84 -28.37
C GLY A 214 -14.47 11.82 -29.51
N PRO A 215 -14.52 11.35 -30.77
CA PRO A 215 -14.96 12.15 -31.88
C PRO A 215 -16.39 12.64 -31.60
N GLU A 216 -16.73 13.81 -32.17
CA GLU A 216 -18.06 14.43 -31.98
C GLU A 216 -19.23 13.51 -32.36
N ASN A 217 -18.97 12.40 -33.00
CA ASN A 217 -19.93 11.40 -33.49
C ASN A 217 -19.98 10.11 -32.62
N GLY A 218 -19.58 10.20 -31.36
CA GLY A 218 -19.96 9.21 -30.35
C GLY A 218 -19.47 7.80 -30.56
N ALA A 219 -18.22 7.55 -30.28
CA ALA A 219 -17.76 6.18 -30.17
C ALA A 219 -17.79 5.68 -28.74
N LEU A 220 -18.95 5.60 -28.14
CA LEU A 220 -19.27 4.43 -27.31
C LEU A 220 -19.54 3.31 -28.35
N SER A 221 -18.51 2.57 -28.72
CA SER A 221 -18.61 1.47 -29.68
C SER A 221 -19.47 0.37 -29.08
N GLY A 222 -20.68 0.19 -29.60
CA GLY A 222 -21.64 -0.81 -29.17
C GLY A 222 -23.04 -0.25 -28.95
N GLY A 223 -24.02 -1.10 -28.74
CA GLY A 223 -25.44 -0.74 -28.58
C GLY A 223 -25.75 0.33 -27.53
N LEU A 224 -24.91 0.52 -26.52
CA LEU A 224 -25.00 1.58 -25.52
C LEU A 224 -24.74 2.99 -26.07
N GLY A 225 -23.85 3.15 -27.07
CA GLY A 225 -23.58 4.43 -27.70
C GLY A 225 -24.76 4.97 -28.53
N ALA A 226 -25.49 4.08 -29.19
CA ALA A 226 -26.67 4.46 -29.94
C ALA A 226 -27.83 4.91 -29.02
N VAL A 227 -27.98 4.25 -27.85
CA VAL A 227 -29.00 4.61 -26.85
C VAL A 227 -28.65 5.95 -26.18
N ALA A 228 -27.39 6.21 -25.87
CA ALA A 228 -26.95 7.47 -25.28
C ALA A 228 -27.22 8.66 -26.20
N ASN A 229 -27.04 8.52 -27.51
CA ASN A 229 -27.35 9.56 -28.47
C ASN A 229 -28.85 9.85 -28.62
N ILE A 230 -29.69 8.80 -28.55
CA ILE A 230 -31.15 8.95 -28.68
C ILE A 230 -31.75 9.76 -27.52
N PHE A 231 -31.19 9.68 -26.32
CA PHE A 231 -31.70 10.34 -25.13
C PHE A 231 -30.96 11.63 -24.74
N GLY A 232 -30.08 12.15 -25.59
CA GLY A 232 -29.31 13.37 -25.28
C GLY A 232 -28.30 13.22 -24.14
N ILE A 233 -28.04 11.98 -23.69
CA ILE A 233 -27.11 11.66 -22.60
C ILE A 233 -25.69 12.06 -22.98
N TYR A 234 -25.36 11.99 -24.28
CA TYR A 234 -24.05 12.34 -24.80
C TYR A 234 -23.68 13.81 -24.55
N ASP A 235 -24.61 14.73 -24.83
CA ASP A 235 -24.36 16.17 -24.62
C ASP A 235 -24.27 16.51 -23.14
N ALA A 236 -25.04 15.82 -22.30
CA ALA A 236 -24.94 15.96 -20.84
C ALA A 236 -23.60 15.43 -20.31
N LEU A 237 -23.13 14.27 -20.77
CA LEU A 237 -21.81 13.72 -20.45
C LEU A 237 -20.68 14.65 -20.91
N LYS A 238 -20.80 15.21 -22.12
CA LYS A 238 -19.82 16.14 -22.69
C LYS A 238 -19.78 17.46 -21.92
N ALA A 239 -20.93 17.97 -21.49
CA ALA A 239 -21.02 19.18 -20.69
C ALA A 239 -20.39 19.01 -19.31
N ASN A 240 -20.65 17.87 -18.67
CA ASN A 240 -20.10 17.54 -17.35
C ASN A 240 -18.59 17.18 -17.40
N CYS A 241 -18.12 16.62 -18.51
CA CYS A 241 -16.71 16.28 -18.76
C CYS A 241 -15.83 17.50 -19.16
N ARG A 242 -16.39 18.65 -19.33
CA ARG A 242 -15.68 19.90 -19.68
C ARG A 242 -15.15 20.67 -18.47
N SER A 243 -15.31 20.13 -17.27
CA SER A 243 -14.78 20.77 -16.08
C SER A 243 -13.25 20.90 -16.15
N THR A 244 -12.76 21.98 -15.59
CA THR A 244 -11.34 22.28 -15.49
C THR A 244 -10.61 21.17 -14.71
N THR A 245 -9.30 21.09 -14.84
CA THR A 245 -8.45 20.03 -14.27
C THR A 245 -8.51 19.90 -12.75
N LYS A 246 -9.23 20.79 -12.05
CA LYS A 246 -9.39 20.80 -10.58
C LYS A 246 -10.81 20.56 -10.10
N ASP A 247 -11.82 20.61 -10.98
CA ASP A 247 -13.21 20.44 -10.57
C ASP A 247 -13.70 19.06 -10.99
N VAL A 248 -14.01 18.21 -10.01
CA VAL A 248 -14.72 16.95 -10.23
C VAL A 248 -16.20 17.19 -9.99
N SER A 249 -17.01 17.14 -11.04
CA SER A 249 -18.44 17.46 -10.96
C SER A 249 -19.35 16.28 -10.62
N LEU A 250 -18.87 15.17 -10.08
CA LEU A 250 -19.59 13.91 -10.28
C LEU A 250 -20.01 13.16 -9.04
N ASP A 251 -19.69 13.61 -7.85
CA ASP A 251 -19.93 12.77 -6.69
C ASP A 251 -20.97 13.35 -5.74
N THR A 252 -22.12 12.72 -5.71
CA THR A 252 -23.18 12.97 -4.71
C THR A 252 -23.09 12.02 -3.53
N SER A 253 -22.02 11.26 -3.43
CA SER A 253 -21.83 10.28 -2.38
C SER A 253 -21.72 10.94 -1.00
N PRO A 254 -22.45 10.42 0.00
CA PRO A 254 -22.30 10.89 1.37
C PRO A 254 -20.99 10.44 2.03
N ASN A 255 -20.31 9.42 1.49
CA ASN A 255 -19.11 8.84 2.07
C ASN A 255 -17.99 8.84 1.05
N GLU A 256 -17.14 9.86 1.10
CA GLU A 256 -16.02 10.05 0.17
C GLU A 256 -14.69 9.46 0.69
N ASN A 257 -14.64 9.11 1.98
CA ASN A 257 -13.42 8.67 2.65
C ASN A 257 -13.14 7.19 2.38
N ASN A 258 -11.86 6.86 2.25
CA ASN A 258 -11.34 5.51 2.31
C ASN A 258 -10.52 5.42 3.59
N THR A 259 -10.89 4.53 4.49
CA THR A 259 -10.15 4.31 5.72
C THR A 259 -9.54 2.94 5.75
N ALA A 260 -8.39 2.80 6.40
CA ALA A 260 -7.78 1.53 6.68
C ALA A 260 -7.03 1.59 8.01
N GLU A 261 -7.43 0.74 8.95
CA GLU A 261 -6.73 0.54 10.22
C GLU A 261 -6.15 -0.88 10.22
N LYS A 262 -4.86 -1.01 10.53
CA LYS A 262 -4.21 -2.31 10.61
C LYS A 262 -3.34 -2.41 11.84
N ASP A 263 -3.63 -3.38 12.67
CA ASP A 263 -2.79 -3.79 13.79
C ASP A 263 -2.07 -5.10 13.47
N SER A 264 -0.82 -5.22 13.89
CA SER A 264 -0.04 -6.42 13.67
C SER A 264 0.92 -6.69 14.84
N ILE A 265 0.97 -7.95 15.28
CA ILE A 265 1.96 -8.44 16.24
C ILE A 265 2.75 -9.56 15.57
N THR A 266 4.07 -9.40 15.53
CA THR A 266 4.98 -10.40 14.96
C THR A 266 6.01 -10.81 15.98
N LEU A 267 6.21 -12.11 16.16
CA LEU A 267 7.29 -12.69 16.93
C LEU A 267 8.20 -13.48 16.00
N THR A 268 9.42 -13.01 15.82
CA THR A 268 10.48 -13.72 15.11
C THR A 268 11.45 -14.30 16.13
N GLN A 269 11.75 -15.60 16.03
CA GLN A 269 12.67 -16.31 16.91
C GLN A 269 13.70 -17.04 16.05
N ILE A 270 14.97 -16.97 16.47
CA ILE A 270 16.08 -17.62 15.82
C ILE A 270 16.83 -18.45 16.85
N PHE A 271 17.01 -19.72 16.55
CA PHE A 271 17.75 -20.67 17.39
C PHE A 271 18.96 -21.17 16.62
N GLU A 272 20.15 -20.90 17.12
CA GLU A 272 21.39 -21.46 16.60
C GLU A 272 21.63 -22.85 17.23
N THR A 273 21.76 -23.87 16.38
CA THR A 273 21.96 -25.25 16.81
C THR A 273 23.18 -25.85 16.12
N GLU A 274 23.68 -26.99 16.61
CA GLU A 274 24.79 -27.69 15.98
C GLU A 274 24.49 -28.19 14.56
N VAL A 275 23.22 -28.35 14.18
CA VAL A 275 22.78 -28.81 12.86
C VAL A 275 22.33 -27.69 11.94
N GLY A 276 22.31 -26.44 12.42
CA GLY A 276 21.91 -25.27 11.64
C GLY A 276 21.02 -24.33 12.42
N THR A 277 20.51 -23.33 11.73
CA THR A 277 19.66 -22.27 12.27
C THR A 277 18.19 -22.62 12.07
N ILE A 278 17.41 -22.56 13.14
CA ILE A 278 15.94 -22.67 13.11
C ILE A 278 15.38 -21.27 13.28
N GLU A 279 14.59 -20.82 12.30
CA GLU A 279 13.86 -19.57 12.36
C GLU A 279 12.36 -19.85 12.44
N SER A 280 11.68 -19.15 13.36
CA SER A 280 10.23 -19.23 13.56
C SER A 280 9.65 -17.82 13.48
N ILE A 281 8.68 -17.60 12.59
CA ILE A 281 7.98 -16.34 12.43
C ILE A 281 6.51 -16.59 12.69
N SER A 282 5.97 -15.97 13.75
CA SER A 282 4.55 -16.03 14.12
C SER A 282 3.95 -14.63 13.99
N ASN A 283 2.83 -14.50 13.32
CA ASN A 283 2.14 -13.23 13.16
C ASN A 283 0.65 -13.37 13.40
N TYR A 284 0.08 -12.36 14.04
CA TYR A 284 -1.34 -12.06 14.03
C TYR A 284 -1.53 -10.63 13.53
N SER A 285 -2.47 -10.43 12.62
CA SER A 285 -2.85 -9.09 12.17
C SER A 285 -4.34 -8.99 11.94
N GLU A 286 -4.87 -7.81 12.21
CA GLU A 286 -6.26 -7.41 11.97
C GLU A 286 -6.25 -6.18 11.07
N LEU A 287 -7.12 -6.15 10.09
CA LEU A 287 -7.31 -5.04 9.16
C LEU A 287 -8.79 -4.73 9.08
N ASP A 288 -9.15 -3.50 9.44
CA ASP A 288 -10.45 -2.91 9.20
C ASP A 288 -10.31 -1.85 8.11
N ALA A 289 -11.08 -1.98 7.04
CA ALA A 289 -11.04 -1.02 5.94
C ALA A 289 -12.45 -0.67 5.48
N PHE A 290 -12.65 0.59 5.19
CA PHE A 290 -13.84 1.12 4.55
C PHE A 290 -13.42 1.78 3.23
N ASN A 291 -14.06 1.36 2.16
CA ASN A 291 -13.91 1.97 0.86
C ASN A 291 -15.15 2.80 0.61
N GLY A 292 -14.97 4.10 0.67
CA GLY A 292 -16.04 5.04 0.38
C GLY A 292 -16.49 4.93 -1.07
N THR A 293 -17.59 5.54 -1.33
CA THR A 293 -18.36 5.42 -2.56
C THR A 293 -17.49 5.62 -3.80
N TRP A 294 -17.47 4.63 -4.63
CA TRP A 294 -17.02 4.73 -6.01
C TRP A 294 -18.18 4.38 -6.93
N GLY A 295 -18.28 5.05 -8.04
CA GLY A 295 -19.35 4.79 -9.00
C GLY A 295 -19.24 5.62 -10.25
N TRP A 296 -19.96 5.20 -11.29
CA TRP A 296 -20.08 5.95 -12.53
C TRP A 296 -21.38 6.76 -12.48
N VAL A 297 -21.27 8.08 -12.42
CA VAL A 297 -22.43 8.95 -12.64
C VAL A 297 -22.56 9.24 -14.12
N MET A 298 -23.55 8.65 -14.77
CA MET A 298 -23.89 8.98 -16.14
C MET A 298 -25.02 10.03 -16.14
N GLY A 299 -24.66 11.30 -16.05
CA GLY A 299 -25.51 12.46 -16.37
C GLY A 299 -26.26 13.06 -15.17
N ASN A 300 -26.20 14.37 -15.07
CA ASN A 300 -26.96 15.24 -14.15
C ASN A 300 -28.22 15.81 -14.86
N GLY A 301 -28.98 14.98 -15.57
CA GLY A 301 -30.22 15.38 -16.22
C GLY A 301 -31.46 14.80 -15.51
N PRO A 302 -32.62 15.49 -15.54
CA PRO A 302 -33.83 14.92 -14.99
C PRO A 302 -34.22 13.66 -15.79
N GLY A 303 -34.01 12.48 -15.20
CA GLY A 303 -34.52 11.21 -15.67
C GLY A 303 -33.53 10.11 -16.02
N VAL A 304 -32.21 10.32 -15.96
CA VAL A 304 -31.24 9.25 -16.22
C VAL A 304 -30.09 9.35 -15.22
N ASN A 305 -30.27 8.76 -14.06
CA ASN A 305 -29.21 8.53 -13.10
C ASN A 305 -28.88 7.04 -13.12
N PHE A 306 -27.86 6.63 -13.87
CA PHE A 306 -27.19 5.37 -13.61
C PHE A 306 -26.09 5.68 -12.60
N LEU A 307 -26.41 5.50 -11.35
CA LEU A 307 -25.46 5.59 -10.25
C LEU A 307 -25.27 4.18 -9.73
N GLU A 308 -24.11 3.65 -9.90
CA GLU A 308 -23.68 2.46 -9.17
C GLU A 308 -22.83 2.96 -8.00
N ILE A 309 -23.35 2.85 -6.81
CA ILE A 309 -22.70 3.27 -5.56
C ILE A 309 -22.25 1.99 -4.86
N HIS A 310 -20.99 1.91 -4.54
CA HIS A 310 -20.43 0.83 -3.76
C HIS A 310 -19.74 1.41 -2.52
N ASP A 311 -20.25 1.06 -1.35
CA ASP A 311 -19.58 1.25 -0.07
C ASP A 311 -19.18 -0.14 0.40
N ASP A 312 -17.88 -0.40 0.52
CA ASP A 312 -17.37 -1.69 0.94
C ASP A 312 -16.72 -1.57 2.32
N THR A 313 -17.20 -2.35 3.27
CA THR A 313 -16.53 -2.53 4.57
C THR A 313 -15.86 -3.89 4.60
N MET A 314 -14.64 -3.94 5.04
CA MET A 314 -13.88 -5.17 5.14
C MET A 314 -13.22 -5.26 6.52
N THR A 315 -13.45 -6.37 7.20
CA THR A 315 -12.64 -6.81 8.35
C THR A 315 -11.89 -8.07 7.95
N HIS A 316 -10.60 -8.11 8.18
CA HIS A 316 -9.77 -9.24 7.83
C HIS A 316 -8.79 -9.58 8.96
N GLU A 317 -8.91 -10.78 9.51
CA GLU A 317 -7.97 -11.34 10.48
C GLU A 317 -7.03 -12.34 9.79
N GLN A 318 -5.76 -12.29 10.14
CA GLN A 318 -4.76 -13.21 9.62
C GLN A 318 -3.89 -13.77 10.75
N TRP A 319 -3.78 -15.10 10.77
CA TRP A 319 -2.77 -15.82 11.52
C TRP A 319 -1.78 -16.46 10.55
N SER A 320 -0.50 -16.31 10.81
CA SER A 320 0.53 -17.01 10.06
C SER A 320 1.62 -17.55 10.98
N GLN A 321 2.14 -18.71 10.59
CA GLN A 321 3.29 -19.34 11.24
C GLN A 321 4.20 -19.88 10.15
N GLU A 322 5.45 -19.47 10.19
CA GLU A 322 6.50 -20.03 9.32
C GLU A 322 7.61 -20.62 10.19
N LEU A 323 8.11 -21.78 9.79
CA LEU A 323 9.24 -22.45 10.41
C LEU A 323 10.24 -22.79 9.32
N ARG A 324 11.46 -22.29 9.45
CA ARG A 324 12.56 -22.52 8.52
C ARG A 324 13.70 -23.24 9.25
N LEU A 325 14.27 -24.24 8.60
CA LEU A 325 15.52 -24.85 9.01
C LEU A 325 16.55 -24.63 7.91
N SER A 326 17.63 -23.97 8.23
CA SER A 326 18.76 -23.76 7.32
C SER A 326 20.05 -24.31 7.92
N GLY A 327 20.79 -25.04 7.13
CA GLY A 327 22.07 -25.64 7.55
C GLY A 327 22.89 -26.03 6.36
N SER A 328 24.21 -26.15 6.55
CA SER A 328 25.14 -26.70 5.55
C SER A 328 25.63 -28.06 6.02
N THR A 329 25.50 -29.07 5.18
CA THR A 329 26.23 -30.32 5.37
C THR A 329 27.62 -30.16 4.77
N GLU A 330 28.66 -30.29 5.57
CA GLU A 330 30.02 -30.51 5.03
C GLU A 330 30.04 -31.87 4.36
N ASN A 331 30.14 -31.89 3.02
CA ASN A 331 30.48 -33.10 2.23
C ASN A 331 31.94 -33.03 1.83
#